data_e58c03a7a7f630692826a4185e85bcf7
#
_entry.id   e58c03a7a7f630692826a4185e85bcf7
#
_cell.length_a   1.000
_cell.length_b   1.000
_cell.length_c   1.000
_cell.angle_alpha   90.00
_cell.angle_beta   90.00
_cell.angle_gamma   90.00
#
_symmetry.space_group_name_H-M   'P 1'
#
loop_
_entity.id
_entity.type
_entity.pdbx_description
1 polymer ?
#
loop_
_entity_poly.entity_id
_entity_poly.type
_entity_poly.pdbx_seq_one_letter_code
_entity_poly.pdbx_strand_id
1 'polypeptide(L)'
;VYRADGTAIKAVHPLNYWVPFMDAEGNAQVSVAEDGSFTLYLEAASNPLLLGVPPFVETELGDHATGKPDEPYVFKSADLTEFDERYENYSVDLDVVSSLMELADKQSPRYWQLAKALQRSLNAYDERNPESVEAARAALAGVLAKPANASAMNVSAIGHAHIDSAWLWPVRET
;
A
#
# COMPACT_ATOMS: atom_id res chain seq x y z
N VAL A 1 -8.96 10.06 -11.55
CA VAL A 1 -9.32 9.09 -12.60
C VAL A 1 -10.82 9.05 -12.74
N TYR A 2 -11.30 8.99 -13.97
CA TYR A 2 -12.71 9.07 -14.31
C TYR A 2 -13.11 7.91 -15.20
N ARG A 3 -14.37 7.52 -15.12
CA ARG A 3 -15.02 6.60 -16.06
C ARG A 3 -15.19 7.25 -17.44
N ALA A 4 -15.56 6.45 -18.44
CA ALA A 4 -15.85 6.93 -19.80
C ALA A 4 -16.98 7.98 -19.84
N ASP A 5 -17.91 7.94 -18.91
CA ASP A 5 -19.02 8.91 -18.77
C ASP A 5 -18.63 10.19 -18.01
N GLY A 6 -17.40 10.32 -17.57
CA GLY A 6 -16.89 11.46 -16.80
C GLY A 6 -17.13 11.35 -15.29
N THR A 7 -17.71 10.26 -14.79
CA THR A 7 -17.88 10.06 -13.35
C THR A 7 -16.53 9.80 -12.69
N ALA A 8 -16.23 10.54 -11.63
CA ALA A 8 -15.00 10.34 -10.87
C ALA A 8 -15.00 8.97 -10.16
N ILE A 9 -13.90 8.26 -10.30
CA ILE A 9 -13.65 7.01 -9.56
C ILE A 9 -12.82 7.32 -8.32
N LYS A 10 -11.65 7.95 -8.52
CA LYS A 10 -10.66 8.12 -7.46
C LYS A 10 -9.59 9.14 -7.83
N ALA A 11 -9.13 9.88 -6.85
CA ALA A 11 -7.86 10.58 -6.94
C ALA A 11 -6.71 9.58 -6.72
N VAL A 12 -5.64 9.71 -7.48
CA VAL A 12 -4.41 8.93 -7.32
C VAL A 12 -3.26 9.85 -6.94
N HIS A 13 -2.37 9.36 -6.10
CA HIS A 13 -1.16 10.08 -5.67
C HIS A 13 -0.05 9.05 -5.34
N PRO A 14 1.19 9.46 -5.11
CA PRO A 14 2.32 8.54 -4.95
C PRO A 14 2.15 7.44 -3.90
N LEU A 15 1.35 7.66 -2.87
CA LEU A 15 1.07 6.67 -1.83
C LEU A 15 -0.19 5.82 -2.09
N ASN A 16 -0.95 6.16 -3.13
CA ASN A 16 -2.19 5.48 -3.48
C ASN A 16 -2.47 5.64 -4.97
N TYR A 17 -1.73 4.92 -5.79
CA TYR A 17 -1.65 5.08 -7.24
C TYR A 17 -2.42 4.00 -8.05
N TRP A 18 -3.12 3.08 -7.37
CA TRP A 18 -3.92 2.06 -8.05
C TRP A 18 -5.39 2.44 -8.11
N VAL A 19 -6.08 1.93 -9.11
CA VAL A 19 -7.53 2.07 -9.29
C VAL A 19 -8.14 0.68 -9.37
N PRO A 20 -8.90 0.24 -8.36
CA PRO A 20 -9.54 -1.07 -8.41
C PRO A 20 -10.68 -1.08 -9.43
N PHE A 21 -10.86 -2.19 -10.11
CA PHE A 21 -11.98 -2.39 -11.03
C PHE A 21 -13.32 -2.59 -10.31
N MET A 22 -13.25 -3.06 -9.07
CA MET A 22 -14.40 -3.21 -8.17
C MET A 22 -14.17 -2.43 -6.90
N ASP A 23 -15.24 -1.92 -6.29
CA ASP A 23 -15.20 -1.33 -4.95
C ASP A 23 -15.17 -2.44 -3.86
N ALA A 24 -15.11 -2.03 -2.60
CA ALA A 24 -15.09 -2.95 -1.46
C ALA A 24 -16.37 -3.78 -1.34
N GLU A 25 -17.47 -3.31 -1.89
CA GLU A 25 -18.77 -3.95 -1.91
C GLU A 25 -18.93 -4.89 -3.13
N GLY A 26 -17.94 -4.94 -4.02
CA GLY A 26 -17.94 -5.78 -5.21
C GLY A 26 -18.67 -5.17 -6.41
N ASN A 27 -19.00 -3.87 -6.38
CA ASN A 27 -19.59 -3.20 -7.53
C ASN A 27 -18.52 -2.77 -8.53
N ALA A 28 -18.83 -2.90 -9.82
CA ALA A 28 -17.90 -2.50 -10.87
C ALA A 28 -17.67 -0.98 -10.88
N GLN A 29 -16.44 -0.57 -10.69
CA GLN A 29 -16.01 0.83 -10.85
C GLN A 29 -15.59 1.13 -12.28
N VAL A 30 -15.11 0.13 -13.01
CA VAL A 30 -14.71 0.22 -14.41
C VAL A 30 -15.62 -0.66 -15.25
N SER A 31 -16.25 -0.10 -16.27
CA SER A 31 -17.04 -0.86 -17.22
C SER A 31 -16.13 -1.49 -18.27
N VAL A 32 -16.19 -2.81 -18.39
CA VAL A 32 -15.46 -3.58 -19.39
C VAL A 32 -16.45 -4.03 -20.47
N ALA A 33 -16.13 -3.78 -21.73
CA ALA A 33 -16.94 -4.20 -22.87
C ALA A 33 -16.80 -5.71 -23.12
N GLU A 34 -17.68 -6.26 -23.97
CA GLU A 34 -17.67 -7.71 -24.31
C GLU A 34 -16.36 -8.18 -24.95
N ASP A 35 -15.66 -7.28 -25.64
CA ASP A 35 -14.34 -7.56 -26.23
C ASP A 35 -13.17 -7.42 -25.27
N GLY A 36 -13.45 -7.14 -23.98
CA GLY A 36 -12.45 -6.94 -22.95
C GLY A 36 -11.86 -5.51 -22.89
N SER A 37 -12.28 -4.61 -23.76
CA SER A 37 -11.81 -3.22 -23.75
C SER A 37 -12.44 -2.40 -22.62
N PHE A 38 -11.72 -1.41 -22.14
CA PHE A 38 -12.24 -0.41 -21.20
C PHE A 38 -11.59 0.95 -21.45
N THR A 39 -12.25 1.99 -21.00
CA THR A 39 -11.77 3.38 -21.12
C THR A 39 -11.76 4.05 -19.77
N LEU A 40 -10.64 4.65 -19.44
CA LEU A 40 -10.45 5.53 -18.28
C LEU A 40 -9.87 6.85 -18.75
N TYR A 41 -10.28 7.93 -18.11
CA TYR A 41 -9.66 9.24 -18.28
C TYR A 41 -8.83 9.58 -17.06
N LEU A 42 -7.60 10.01 -17.31
CA LEU A 42 -6.70 10.49 -16.26
C LEU A 42 -6.50 12.00 -16.44
N GLU A 43 -6.84 12.73 -15.40
CA GLU A 43 -6.49 14.13 -15.30
C GLU A 43 -5.17 14.24 -14.53
N ALA A 44 -4.15 14.74 -15.19
CA ALA A 44 -2.85 15.01 -14.58
C ALA A 44 -2.85 16.43 -14.04
N ALA A 45 -2.71 16.56 -12.72
CA ALA A 45 -2.56 17.85 -12.05
C ALA A 45 -1.20 17.91 -11.36
N SER A 46 -0.53 19.03 -11.54
CA SER A 46 0.76 19.32 -10.93
C SER A 46 0.53 20.02 -9.59
N ASN A 47 0.09 19.26 -8.59
CA ASN A 47 -0.09 19.80 -7.25
C ASN A 47 1.18 19.61 -6.41
N PRO A 48 1.54 20.58 -5.53
CA PRO A 48 2.69 20.44 -4.66
C PRO A 48 2.55 19.20 -3.78
N LEU A 49 3.62 18.42 -3.71
CA LEU A 49 3.76 17.36 -2.71
C LEU A 49 4.05 18.03 -1.37
N LEU A 50 3.05 18.12 -0.51
CA LEU A 50 3.21 18.69 0.84
C LEU A 50 3.97 17.74 1.80
N LEU A 51 4.10 16.47 1.46
CA LEU A 51 4.84 15.50 2.26
C LEU A 51 6.35 15.75 2.18
N GLY A 52 6.95 16.08 3.31
CA GLY A 52 8.39 16.36 3.42
C GLY A 52 8.80 17.79 3.06
N VAL A 53 7.84 18.66 2.74
CA VAL A 53 8.08 20.08 2.48
C VAL A 53 7.24 20.92 3.43
N PRO A 54 7.80 21.95 4.09
CA PRO A 54 7.02 22.83 4.93
C PRO A 54 5.85 23.48 4.15
N PRO A 55 4.68 23.64 4.78
CA PRO A 55 3.55 24.31 4.15
C PRO A 55 3.93 25.73 3.71
N PHE A 56 3.40 26.16 2.57
CA PHE A 56 3.59 27.51 2.03
C PHE A 56 5.00 27.90 1.60
N VAL A 57 5.91 26.96 1.51
CA VAL A 57 7.25 27.18 0.94
C VAL A 57 7.18 26.92 -0.55
N GLU A 58 7.73 27.84 -1.35
CA GLU A 58 7.95 27.64 -2.78
C GLU A 58 8.80 26.38 -2.99
N THR A 59 8.35 25.53 -3.90
CA THR A 59 9.07 24.32 -4.28
C THR A 59 9.17 24.25 -5.80
N GLU A 60 10.11 23.47 -6.30
CA GLU A 60 10.21 23.21 -7.74
C GLU A 60 8.97 22.50 -8.32
N LEU A 61 8.12 21.91 -7.45
CA LEU A 61 6.98 21.11 -7.87
C LEU A 61 5.63 21.82 -7.70
N GLY A 62 5.60 22.95 -7.04
CA GLY A 62 4.34 23.63 -6.87
C GLY A 62 4.40 24.79 -5.89
N ASP A 63 4.38 25.91 -6.42
CA ASP A 63 4.09 27.18 -5.80
C ASP A 63 2.97 27.87 -6.59
N HIS A 64 3.25 28.97 -7.21
CA HIS A 64 2.32 29.74 -8.03
C HIS A 64 2.10 29.15 -9.43
N ALA A 65 3.02 28.35 -9.92
CA ALA A 65 2.91 27.66 -11.20
C ALA A 65 2.87 26.14 -10.97
N THR A 66 1.83 25.50 -11.43
CA THR A 66 1.59 24.06 -11.26
C THR A 66 2.49 23.16 -12.09
N GLY A 67 3.68 23.63 -12.44
CA GLY A 67 4.71 22.89 -13.17
C GLY A 67 5.64 23.86 -13.87
N LYS A 68 6.84 23.42 -14.17
CA LYS A 68 7.75 24.16 -15.02
C LYS A 68 7.32 23.98 -16.48
N PRO A 69 7.13 25.06 -17.26
CA PRO A 69 6.75 24.95 -18.68
C PRO A 69 7.72 24.11 -19.52
N ASP A 70 9.00 24.12 -19.14
CA ASP A 70 10.07 23.45 -19.86
C ASP A 70 10.29 21.99 -19.43
N GLU A 71 9.65 21.56 -18.34
CA GLU A 71 9.76 20.22 -17.79
C GLU A 71 8.35 19.62 -17.60
N PRO A 72 7.63 19.31 -18.70
CA PRO A 72 6.29 18.74 -18.58
C PRO A 72 6.32 17.37 -17.92
N TYR A 73 5.27 17.05 -17.18
CA TYR A 73 5.11 15.71 -16.62
C TYR A 73 5.07 14.68 -17.74
N VAL A 74 5.83 13.63 -17.55
CA VAL A 74 5.89 12.52 -18.51
C VAL A 74 5.08 11.36 -17.96
N PHE A 75 4.12 10.89 -18.75
CA PHE A 75 3.44 9.64 -18.46
C PHE A 75 4.46 8.48 -18.53
N LYS A 76 4.61 7.74 -17.44
CA LYS A 76 5.57 6.63 -17.37
C LYS A 76 4.94 5.31 -17.76
N SER A 77 3.87 4.93 -17.07
CA SER A 77 3.14 3.69 -17.37
C SER A 77 1.74 3.72 -16.75
N ALA A 78 0.88 2.87 -17.27
CA ALA A 78 -0.34 2.43 -16.61
C ALA A 78 -0.43 0.92 -16.85
N ASP A 79 -0.31 0.17 -15.77
CA ASP A 79 -0.24 -1.28 -15.82
C ASP A 79 -1.59 -1.87 -15.38
N LEU A 80 -2.04 -2.89 -16.09
CA LEU A 80 -3.15 -3.73 -15.67
C LEU A 80 -2.58 -4.89 -14.88
N THR A 81 -2.97 -5.00 -13.62
CA THR A 81 -2.46 -6.03 -12.71
C THR A 81 -3.61 -6.85 -12.13
N GLU A 82 -3.35 -8.11 -11.89
CA GLU A 82 -4.22 -8.97 -11.10
C GLU A 82 -3.72 -8.95 -9.64
N PHE A 83 -4.65 -8.66 -8.71
CA PHE A 83 -4.35 -8.71 -7.29
C PHE A 83 -4.61 -10.12 -6.76
N ASP A 84 -3.57 -10.76 -6.28
CA ASP A 84 -3.66 -12.07 -5.62
C ASP A 84 -3.42 -11.91 -4.12
N GLU A 85 -4.48 -12.06 -3.34
CA GLU A 85 -4.48 -11.93 -1.88
C GLU A 85 -3.48 -12.88 -1.19
N ARG A 86 -3.15 -14.01 -1.81
CA ARG A 86 -2.18 -14.96 -1.25
C ARG A 86 -0.80 -14.33 -1.15
N TYR A 87 -0.38 -13.60 -2.19
CA TYR A 87 0.91 -12.90 -2.21
C TYR A 87 0.93 -11.72 -1.25
N GLU A 88 -0.17 -10.97 -1.17
CA GLU A 88 -0.30 -9.86 -0.20
C GLU A 88 -0.14 -10.38 1.22
N ASN A 89 -0.91 -11.40 1.58
CA ASN A 89 -0.82 -12.03 2.90
C ASN A 89 0.59 -12.59 3.17
N TYR A 90 1.24 -13.16 2.18
CA TYR A 90 2.61 -13.66 2.33
C TYR A 90 3.61 -12.53 2.55
N SER A 91 3.47 -11.43 1.82
CA SER A 91 4.28 -10.24 2.00
C SER A 91 4.17 -9.67 3.41
N VAL A 92 2.95 -9.57 3.94
CA VAL A 92 2.69 -9.14 5.31
C VAL A 92 3.31 -10.10 6.33
N ASP A 93 3.15 -11.40 6.15
CA ASP A 93 3.74 -12.41 7.04
C ASP A 93 5.28 -12.32 7.08
N LEU A 94 5.92 -12.13 5.92
CA LEU A 94 7.36 -11.93 5.80
C LEU A 94 7.82 -10.66 6.50
N ASP A 95 7.12 -9.56 6.28
CA ASP A 95 7.46 -8.26 6.87
C ASP A 95 7.35 -8.30 8.40
N VAL A 96 6.29 -8.90 8.93
CA VAL A 96 6.12 -9.07 10.37
C VAL A 96 7.25 -9.93 10.97
N VAL A 97 7.58 -11.07 10.36
CA VAL A 97 8.60 -11.97 10.91
C VAL A 97 10.00 -11.38 10.79
N SER A 98 10.31 -10.68 9.68
CA SER A 98 11.61 -10.01 9.52
C SER A 98 11.76 -8.84 10.51
N SER A 99 10.73 -8.02 10.69
CA SER A 99 10.72 -6.93 11.67
C SER A 99 10.91 -7.45 13.10
N LEU A 100 10.21 -8.54 13.46
CA LEU A 100 10.41 -9.19 14.76
C LEU A 100 11.83 -9.72 14.93
N MET A 101 12.44 -10.25 13.88
CA MET A 101 13.82 -10.73 13.91
C MET A 101 14.81 -9.58 14.10
N GLU A 102 14.61 -8.45 13.44
CA GLU A 102 15.46 -7.25 13.58
C GLU A 102 15.45 -6.69 15.00
N LEU A 103 14.29 -6.74 15.66
CA LEU A 103 14.13 -6.27 17.03
C LEU A 103 14.60 -7.28 18.08
N ALA A 104 14.79 -8.54 17.71
CA ALA A 104 15.20 -9.59 18.65
C ALA A 104 16.69 -9.54 18.93
N ASP A 105 17.06 -9.79 20.22
CA ASP A 105 18.47 -9.98 20.58
C ASP A 105 19.06 -11.16 19.80
N LYS A 106 20.12 -10.91 19.04
CA LYS A 106 20.83 -11.90 18.20
C LYS A 106 21.41 -13.07 19.00
N GLN A 107 21.62 -12.91 20.31
CA GLN A 107 22.04 -13.96 21.21
C GLN A 107 20.86 -14.82 21.70
N SER A 108 19.63 -14.38 21.48
CA SER A 108 18.45 -15.08 21.96
C SER A 108 18.05 -16.27 21.07
N PRO A 109 17.49 -17.34 21.66
CA PRO A 109 16.89 -18.43 20.89
C PRO A 109 15.77 -17.96 19.96
N ARG A 110 15.07 -16.88 20.32
CA ARG A 110 13.97 -16.31 19.52
C ARG A 110 14.45 -15.81 18.17
N TYR A 111 15.57 -15.08 18.16
CA TYR A 111 16.21 -14.64 16.91
C TYR A 111 16.41 -15.79 15.92
N TRP A 112 17.02 -16.89 16.39
CA TRP A 112 17.33 -18.03 15.54
C TRP A 112 16.10 -18.82 15.11
N GLN A 113 15.04 -18.83 15.93
CA GLN A 113 13.75 -19.41 15.54
C GLN A 113 13.12 -18.63 14.40
N LEU A 114 13.13 -17.29 14.46
CA LEU A 114 12.63 -16.41 13.41
C LEU A 114 13.45 -16.55 12.13
N ALA A 115 14.77 -16.47 12.23
CA ALA A 115 15.68 -16.62 11.09
C ALA A 115 15.49 -17.96 10.37
N LYS A 116 15.33 -19.06 11.14
CA LYS A 116 15.09 -20.38 10.57
C LYS A 116 13.71 -20.52 9.91
N ALA A 117 12.69 -19.84 10.46
CA ALA A 117 11.38 -19.82 9.85
C ALA A 117 11.40 -19.05 8.52
N LEU A 118 12.02 -17.87 8.49
CA LEU A 118 12.21 -17.09 7.25
C LEU A 118 12.96 -17.90 6.18
N GLN A 119 14.07 -18.55 6.55
CA GLN A 119 14.81 -19.36 5.60
C GLN A 119 13.98 -20.51 5.03
N ARG A 120 13.19 -21.18 5.86
CA ARG A 120 12.29 -22.26 5.39
C ARG A 120 11.22 -21.73 4.47
N SER A 121 10.65 -20.58 4.79
CA SER A 121 9.63 -19.92 3.99
C SER A 121 10.17 -19.55 2.61
N LEU A 122 11.32 -18.86 2.56
CA LEU A 122 11.96 -18.48 1.31
C LEU A 122 12.40 -19.70 0.46
N ASN A 123 12.81 -20.80 1.10
CA ASN A 123 13.14 -22.03 0.38
C ASN A 123 11.90 -22.76 -0.16
N ALA A 124 10.73 -22.54 0.42
CA ALA A 124 9.47 -23.12 -0.03
C ALA A 124 8.81 -22.30 -1.15
N TYR A 125 9.17 -21.03 -1.28
CA TYR A 125 8.62 -20.12 -2.28
C TYR A 125 9.30 -20.31 -3.64
N ASP A 126 8.51 -20.45 -4.70
CA ASP A 126 8.96 -20.43 -6.10
C ASP A 126 8.07 -19.43 -6.87
N GLU A 127 8.67 -18.34 -7.36
CA GLU A 127 7.97 -17.28 -8.11
C GLU A 127 7.24 -17.78 -9.36
N ARG A 128 7.66 -18.93 -9.89
CA ARG A 128 7.07 -19.57 -11.08
C ARG A 128 5.93 -20.52 -10.73
N ASN A 129 5.71 -20.77 -9.44
CA ASN A 129 4.63 -21.65 -8.96
C ASN A 129 3.79 -20.93 -7.91
N PRO A 130 2.65 -20.31 -8.29
CA PRO A 130 1.77 -19.60 -7.36
C PRO A 130 1.31 -20.44 -6.15
N GLU A 131 1.19 -21.75 -6.31
CA GLU A 131 0.75 -22.63 -5.22
C GLU A 131 1.82 -22.77 -4.12
N SER A 132 3.08 -22.44 -4.40
CA SER A 132 4.18 -22.46 -3.42
C SER A 132 4.00 -21.44 -2.30
N VAL A 133 3.21 -20.39 -2.52
CA VAL A 133 2.93 -19.33 -1.52
C VAL A 133 2.33 -19.91 -0.24
N GLU A 134 1.41 -20.87 -0.37
CA GLU A 134 0.78 -21.48 0.80
C GLU A 134 1.79 -22.30 1.64
N ALA A 135 2.69 -23.02 0.99
CA ALA A 135 3.75 -23.74 1.68
C ALA A 135 4.75 -22.79 2.36
N ALA A 136 5.06 -21.67 1.69
CA ALA A 136 5.93 -20.64 2.23
C ALA A 136 5.31 -19.96 3.47
N ARG A 137 4.02 -19.65 3.43
CA ARG A 137 3.27 -19.10 4.58
C ARG A 137 3.19 -20.10 5.73
N ALA A 138 2.92 -21.37 5.42
CA ALA A 138 2.88 -22.44 6.44
C ALA A 138 4.20 -22.55 7.23
N ALA A 139 5.34 -22.27 6.61
CA ALA A 139 6.63 -22.28 7.29
C ALA A 139 6.77 -21.15 8.33
N LEU A 140 6.03 -20.05 8.20
CA LEU A 140 6.01 -18.92 9.14
C LEU A 140 4.96 -19.11 10.26
N ALA A 141 3.92 -19.88 10.02
CA ALA A 141 2.77 -20.01 10.93
C ALA A 141 3.18 -20.36 12.38
N GLY A 142 4.18 -21.24 12.56
CA GLY A 142 4.62 -21.66 13.89
C GLY A 142 5.28 -20.57 14.73
N VAL A 143 5.89 -19.55 14.11
CA VAL A 143 6.48 -18.41 14.83
C VAL A 143 5.49 -17.28 15.00
N LEU A 144 4.54 -17.12 14.09
CA LEU A 144 3.47 -16.12 14.17
C LEU A 144 2.42 -16.50 15.24
N ALA A 145 2.11 -17.79 15.37
CA ALA A 145 1.13 -18.29 16.36
C ALA A 145 1.62 -18.26 17.80
N LYS A 146 2.90 -17.95 18.06
CA LYS A 146 3.42 -17.93 19.43
C LYS A 146 2.88 -16.74 20.20
N PRO A 147 2.26 -16.97 21.38
CA PRO A 147 1.78 -15.87 22.21
C PRO A 147 2.95 -15.03 22.74
N ALA A 148 2.65 -13.80 23.10
CA ALA A 148 3.58 -12.95 23.83
C ALA A 148 3.93 -13.57 25.20
N ASN A 149 5.09 -13.21 25.74
CA ASN A 149 5.48 -13.60 27.09
C ASN A 149 4.51 -13.03 28.13
N ALA A 150 4.35 -13.70 29.26
CA ALA A 150 3.50 -13.24 30.36
C ALA A 150 3.89 -11.86 30.90
N SER A 151 5.16 -11.46 30.72
CA SER A 151 5.69 -10.15 31.10
C SER A 151 5.57 -9.09 29.99
N ALA A 152 5.02 -9.43 28.83
CA ALA A 152 4.82 -8.47 27.76
C ALA A 152 3.76 -7.42 28.14
N MET A 153 3.97 -6.20 27.67
CA MET A 153 3.00 -5.12 27.89
C MET A 153 1.70 -5.41 27.12
N ASN A 154 0.58 -5.07 27.75
CA ASN A 154 -0.69 -5.04 27.06
C ASN A 154 -0.81 -3.75 26.25
N VAL A 155 -1.21 -3.88 25.00
CA VAL A 155 -1.45 -2.75 24.11
C VAL A 155 -2.94 -2.70 23.79
N SER A 156 -3.56 -1.57 24.09
CA SER A 156 -4.93 -1.28 23.64
C SER A 156 -4.86 -0.36 22.43
N ALA A 157 -5.26 -0.87 21.26
CA ALA A 157 -5.33 -0.08 20.05
C ALA A 157 -6.76 0.44 19.88
N ILE A 158 -6.92 1.77 19.86
CA ILE A 158 -8.21 2.43 19.64
C ILE A 158 -8.11 3.17 18.31
N GLY A 159 -8.92 2.73 17.35
CA GLY A 159 -9.03 3.43 16.07
C GLY A 159 -9.74 4.78 16.27
N HIS A 160 -9.16 5.82 15.74
CA HIS A 160 -9.78 7.13 15.67
C HIS A 160 -9.38 7.84 14.37
N ALA A 161 -10.21 8.79 13.95
CA ALA A 161 -9.87 9.68 12.86
C ALA A 161 -9.20 10.93 13.42
N HIS A 162 -8.10 11.35 12.80
CA HIS A 162 -7.55 12.68 12.99
C HIS A 162 -8.32 13.64 12.08
N ILE A 163 -9.02 14.59 12.69
CA ILE A 163 -9.81 15.59 11.97
C ILE A 163 -9.35 16.97 12.44
N ASP A 164 -8.73 17.72 11.52
CA ASP A 164 -8.41 19.11 11.77
C ASP A 164 -9.68 19.95 11.59
N SER A 165 -10.12 20.62 12.65
CA SER A 165 -11.32 21.48 12.62
C SER A 165 -11.14 22.66 11.67
N ALA A 166 -9.93 23.15 11.53
CA ALA A 166 -9.52 24.13 10.53
C ALA A 166 -8.01 24.01 10.30
N TRP A 167 -7.57 24.00 9.05
CA TRP A 167 -6.15 24.01 8.71
C TRP A 167 -5.93 24.82 7.43
N LEU A 168 -5.77 24.17 6.28
CA LEU A 168 -5.76 24.84 4.97
C LEU A 168 -7.17 25.16 4.47
N TRP A 169 -8.16 24.79 5.22
CA TRP A 169 -9.59 25.00 4.98
C TRP A 169 -10.25 25.61 6.21
N PRO A 170 -11.35 26.37 6.04
CA PRO A 170 -12.14 26.89 7.15
C PRO A 170 -12.97 25.80 7.81
N VAL A 171 -13.39 26.03 9.06
CA VAL A 171 -14.22 25.08 9.85
C VAL A 171 -15.45 24.57 9.10
N ARG A 172 -16.06 25.39 8.25
CA ARG A 172 -17.26 25.00 7.48
C ARG A 172 -17.00 23.90 6.43
N GLU A 173 -15.73 23.62 6.13
CA GLU A 173 -15.31 22.59 5.17
C GLU A 173 -14.92 21.28 5.86
N THR A 174 -14.98 21.23 7.19
CA THR A 174 -14.74 20.05 8.01
C THR A 174 -16.02 19.26 8.22
#